data_95f79844a99dc595b218c185f71b1cd3
#
_entry.id   95f79844a99dc595b218c185f71b1cd3
#
_cell.length_a   1.000
_cell.length_b   1.000
_cell.length_c   1.000
_cell.angle_alpha   90.00
_cell.angle_beta   90.00
_cell.angle_gamma   90.00
#
_symmetry.space_group_name_H-M   'P 1'
#
loop_
_entity.id
_entity.type
_entity.pdbx_description
1 polymer ?
#
loop_
_entity_poly.entity_id
_entity_poly.type
_entity_poly.pdbx_seq_one_letter_code
_entity_poly.pdbx_strand_id
1 'polypeptide(L)'
;MKTVLVIDDDSDIRELVTWKLTQAGYATLGASDGEEGLAAAIAGDADGRPPDLILVDWMMPKMTGIEVCRSVRANDVTSRIPIILLTANAEEAEVERGFEAGVDDYIVKPFSPRVLLGRIQAVLARSEART
;
A
#
# COMPACT_ATOMS: atom_id res chain seq x y z
N MET A 1 15.76 -8.09 -0.43
CA MET A 1 14.40 -8.23 -0.99
C MET A 1 13.47 -7.25 -0.30
N LYS A 2 12.77 -6.44 -1.07
CA LYS A 2 11.79 -5.49 -0.53
C LYS A 2 10.47 -6.20 -0.23
N THR A 3 9.81 -5.78 0.83
CA THR A 3 8.53 -6.35 1.27
C THR A 3 7.40 -5.36 1.03
N VAL A 4 6.34 -5.82 0.39
CA VAL A 4 5.14 -5.02 0.10
C VAL A 4 3.96 -5.60 0.88
N LEU A 5 3.28 -4.76 1.65
CA LEU A 5 2.05 -5.12 2.34
C LEU A 5 0.87 -4.76 1.43
N VAL A 6 0.03 -5.74 1.13
CA VAL A 6 -1.15 -5.56 0.28
C VAL A 6 -2.39 -5.63 1.15
N ILE A 7 -3.13 -4.53 1.22
CA ILE A 7 -4.36 -4.41 2.01
C ILE A 7 -5.54 -4.24 1.04
N ASP A 8 -6.35 -5.26 0.89
CA ASP A 8 -7.53 -5.24 0.03
C ASP A 8 -8.55 -6.25 0.57
N ASP A 9 -9.81 -5.84 0.67
CA ASP A 9 -10.87 -6.71 1.15
C ASP A 9 -11.30 -7.73 0.10
N ASP A 10 -10.99 -7.49 -1.18
CA ASP A 10 -11.24 -8.45 -2.26
C ASP A 10 -10.11 -9.47 -2.30
N SER A 11 -10.39 -10.70 -1.89
CA SER A 11 -9.38 -11.76 -1.83
C SER A 11 -8.80 -12.11 -3.21
N ASP A 12 -9.60 -12.03 -4.26
CA ASP A 12 -9.13 -12.35 -5.61
C ASP A 12 -8.12 -11.31 -6.10
N ILE A 13 -8.40 -10.03 -5.86
CA ILE A 13 -7.47 -8.95 -6.22
C ILE A 13 -6.20 -9.06 -5.37
N ARG A 14 -6.36 -9.29 -4.07
CA ARG A 14 -5.22 -9.44 -3.16
C ARG A 14 -4.31 -10.58 -3.58
N GLU A 15 -4.87 -11.73 -3.91
CA GLU A 15 -4.10 -12.90 -4.38
C GLU A 15 -3.40 -12.63 -5.70
N LEU A 16 -4.09 -12.00 -6.64
CA LEU A 16 -3.51 -11.66 -7.94
C LEU A 16 -2.33 -10.70 -7.79
N VAL A 17 -2.52 -9.66 -7.00
CA VAL A 17 -1.47 -8.66 -6.76
C VAL A 17 -0.27 -9.29 -6.05
N THR A 18 -0.50 -10.06 -5.00
CA THR A 18 0.57 -10.75 -4.27
C THR A 18 1.35 -11.68 -5.18
N TRP A 19 0.66 -12.41 -6.03
CA TRP A 19 1.31 -13.33 -6.96
C TRP A 19 2.22 -12.58 -7.95
N LYS A 20 1.71 -11.48 -8.52
CA LYS A 20 2.49 -10.65 -9.44
C LYS A 20 3.72 -10.06 -8.77
N LEU A 21 3.58 -9.59 -7.54
CA LEU A 21 4.68 -9.04 -6.77
C LEU A 21 5.73 -10.10 -6.46
N THR A 22 5.30 -11.28 -6.06
CA THR A 22 6.20 -12.39 -5.77
C THR A 22 7.01 -12.78 -7.00
N GLN A 23 6.37 -12.83 -8.17
CA GLN A 23 7.06 -13.09 -9.42
C GLN A 23 8.10 -12.02 -9.77
N ALA A 24 7.85 -10.79 -9.37
CA ALA A 24 8.75 -9.68 -9.65
C ALA A 24 9.90 -9.57 -8.61
N GLY A 25 9.96 -10.47 -7.65
CA GLY A 25 11.05 -10.53 -6.67
C GLY A 25 10.77 -9.83 -5.34
N TYR A 26 9.52 -9.46 -5.07
CA TYR A 26 9.14 -8.86 -3.80
C TYR A 26 8.68 -9.93 -2.81
N ALA A 27 8.98 -9.72 -1.54
CA ALA A 27 8.30 -10.44 -0.46
C ALA A 27 6.96 -9.74 -0.22
N THR A 28 5.95 -10.47 0.23
CA THR A 28 4.61 -9.92 0.41
C THR A 28 4.03 -10.26 1.77
N LEU A 29 3.23 -9.33 2.29
CA LEU A 29 2.35 -9.53 3.43
C LEU A 29 0.95 -9.16 2.94
N GLY A 30 -0.06 -9.81 3.46
CA GLY A 30 -1.45 -9.55 3.04
C GLY A 30 -2.34 -9.24 4.22
N ALA A 31 -3.35 -8.40 3.99
CA ALA A 31 -4.37 -8.10 4.98
C ALA A 31 -5.71 -7.87 4.28
N SER A 32 -6.80 -8.28 4.91
CA SER A 32 -8.14 -8.22 4.34
C SER A 32 -8.93 -6.98 4.73
N ASP A 33 -8.45 -6.20 5.68
CA ASP A 33 -9.08 -4.94 6.08
C ASP A 33 -8.04 -3.98 6.65
N GLY A 34 -8.48 -2.76 6.95
CA GLY A 34 -7.59 -1.71 7.42
C GLY A 34 -6.99 -1.97 8.79
N GLU A 35 -7.76 -2.55 9.72
CA GLU A 35 -7.26 -2.87 11.05
C GLU A 35 -6.17 -3.94 10.99
N GLU A 36 -6.44 -5.01 10.25
CA GLU A 36 -5.48 -6.08 10.02
C GLU A 36 -4.23 -5.54 9.31
N GLY A 37 -4.43 -4.67 8.33
CA GLY A 37 -3.34 -4.03 7.60
C GLY A 37 -2.44 -3.18 8.48
N LEU A 38 -3.03 -2.36 9.33
CA LEU A 38 -2.28 -1.52 10.26
C LEU A 38 -1.49 -2.39 11.25
N ALA A 39 -2.14 -3.42 11.79
CA ALA A 39 -1.47 -4.35 12.70
C ALA A 39 -0.29 -5.06 12.01
N ALA A 40 -0.47 -5.48 10.76
CA ALA A 40 0.58 -6.13 9.98
C ALA A 40 1.75 -5.18 9.70
N ALA A 41 1.46 -3.92 9.42
CA ALA A 41 2.50 -2.91 9.18
C ALA A 41 3.35 -2.67 10.44
N ILE A 42 2.71 -2.62 11.59
CA ILE A 42 3.39 -2.41 12.87
C ILE A 42 4.19 -3.64 13.28
N ALA A 43 3.61 -4.83 13.13
CA ALA A 43 4.26 -6.10 13.49
C ALA A 43 5.44 -6.42 12.57
N GLY A 44 5.32 -6.07 11.30
CA GLY A 44 6.35 -6.35 10.31
C GLY A 44 6.40 -7.80 9.87
N ASP A 45 7.50 -8.18 9.24
CA ASP A 45 7.75 -9.55 8.79
C ASP A 45 8.18 -10.47 9.96
N ALA A 46 8.61 -11.68 9.65
CA ALA A 46 9.05 -12.66 10.66
C ALA A 46 10.20 -12.13 11.53
N ASP A 47 10.99 -11.19 11.01
CA ASP A 47 12.11 -10.57 11.74
C ASP A 47 11.71 -9.25 12.42
N GLY A 48 10.43 -8.89 12.37
CA GLY A 48 9.92 -7.66 12.97
C GLY A 48 10.20 -6.41 12.15
N ARG A 49 10.59 -6.54 10.89
CA ARG A 49 10.85 -5.39 10.02
C ARG A 49 9.56 -4.89 9.38
N PRO A 50 9.27 -3.59 9.46
CA PRO A 50 8.10 -3.04 8.77
C PRO A 50 8.20 -3.26 7.27
N PRO A 51 7.07 -3.30 6.55
CA PRO A 51 7.13 -3.38 5.09
C PRO A 51 7.79 -2.14 4.49
N ASP A 52 8.36 -2.31 3.30
CA ASP A 52 9.00 -1.23 2.57
C ASP A 52 8.00 -0.36 1.82
N LEU A 53 6.81 -0.88 1.58
CA LEU A 53 5.74 -0.18 0.89
C LEU A 53 4.40 -0.80 1.23
N ILE A 54 3.35 0.02 1.27
CA ILE A 54 1.97 -0.42 1.50
C ILE A 54 1.14 -0.11 0.26
N LEU A 55 0.45 -1.12 -0.26
CA LEU A 55 -0.61 -0.96 -1.25
C LEU A 55 -1.92 -1.11 -0.49
N VAL A 56 -2.80 -0.13 -0.59
CA VAL A 56 -4.08 -0.17 0.13
C VAL A 56 -5.22 0.23 -0.78
N ASP A 57 -6.30 -0.56 -0.76
CA ASP A 57 -7.52 -0.24 -1.49
C ASP A 57 -8.24 0.93 -0.80
N TRP A 58 -8.77 1.86 -1.59
CA TRP A 58 -9.51 3.01 -1.06
C TRP A 58 -10.79 2.57 -0.36
N MET A 59 -11.63 1.83 -1.09
CA MET A 59 -12.98 1.50 -0.63
C MET A 59 -13.01 0.14 0.05
N MET A 60 -12.93 0.15 1.37
CA MET A 60 -13.04 -1.04 2.19
C MET A 60 -14.08 -0.82 3.29
N PRO A 61 -14.78 -1.87 3.74
CA PRO A 61 -15.67 -1.75 4.89
C PRO A 61 -14.89 -1.42 6.16
N LYS A 62 -15.53 -0.80 7.12
CA LYS A 62 -14.99 -0.41 8.43
C LYS A 62 -13.98 0.73 8.39
N MET A 63 -12.95 0.62 7.57
CA MET A 63 -11.84 1.58 7.53
C MET A 63 -11.42 1.80 6.07
N THR A 64 -11.50 3.04 5.59
CA THR A 64 -11.09 3.38 4.23
C THR A 64 -9.58 3.40 4.09
N GLY A 65 -9.09 3.35 2.86
CA GLY A 65 -7.65 3.47 2.58
C GLY A 65 -7.05 4.77 3.09
N ILE A 66 -7.81 5.86 3.05
CA ILE A 66 -7.38 7.17 3.58
C ILE A 66 -7.21 7.09 5.11
N GLU A 67 -8.14 6.45 5.80
CA GLU A 67 -8.06 6.28 7.24
C GLU A 67 -6.87 5.40 7.63
N VAL A 68 -6.61 4.35 6.86
CA VAL A 68 -5.41 3.51 7.04
C VAL A 68 -4.15 4.37 6.90
N CYS A 69 -4.09 5.19 5.86
CA CYS A 69 -2.95 6.06 5.61
C CYS A 69 -2.70 7.02 6.78
N ARG A 70 -3.75 7.66 7.28
CA ARG A 70 -3.63 8.55 8.45
C ARG A 70 -3.12 7.82 9.68
N SER A 71 -3.61 6.62 9.92
CA SER A 71 -3.18 5.80 11.06
C SER A 71 -1.72 5.37 10.92
N VAL A 72 -1.30 4.99 9.72
CA VAL A 72 0.09 4.64 9.43
C VAL A 72 1.01 5.84 9.69
N ARG A 73 0.60 7.02 9.25
CA ARG A 73 1.39 8.25 9.43
C ARG A 73 1.47 8.69 10.89
N ALA A 74 0.47 8.36 11.69
CA ALA A 74 0.41 8.72 13.11
C ALA A 74 1.22 7.79 14.01
N ASN A 75 1.66 6.63 13.52
CA ASN A 75 2.42 5.66 14.30
C ASN A 75 3.92 5.80 13.99
N ASP A 76 4.74 5.93 15.01
CA ASP A 76 6.18 6.14 14.85
C ASP A 76 6.90 5.02 14.08
N VAL A 77 6.44 3.78 14.24
CA VAL A 77 7.04 2.62 13.56
C VAL A 77 6.79 2.66 12.06
N THR A 78 5.62 3.16 11.65
CA THR A 78 5.15 3.10 10.26
C THR A 78 5.08 4.45 9.56
N SER A 79 5.38 5.55 10.25
CA SER A 79 5.14 6.91 9.77
C SER A 79 5.81 7.25 8.43
N ARG A 80 6.89 6.57 8.09
CA ARG A 80 7.66 6.85 6.86
C ARG A 80 7.49 5.82 5.76
N ILE A 81 6.67 4.79 5.98
CA ILE A 81 6.46 3.77 4.96
C ILE A 81 5.70 4.39 3.78
N PRO A 82 6.22 4.30 2.55
CA PRO A 82 5.51 4.83 1.39
C PRO A 82 4.21 4.06 1.15
N ILE A 83 3.16 4.78 0.75
CA ILE A 83 1.82 4.25 0.56
C ILE A 83 1.33 4.55 -0.85
N ILE A 84 0.85 3.53 -1.55
CA ILE A 84 0.17 3.68 -2.83
C ILE A 84 -1.29 3.27 -2.63
N LEU A 85 -2.19 4.13 -3.03
CA LEU A 85 -3.62 3.91 -2.92
C LEU A 85 -4.15 3.28 -4.21
N LEU A 86 -4.93 2.20 -4.10
CA LEU A 86 -5.62 1.58 -5.23
C LEU A 86 -7.04 2.13 -5.26
N THR A 87 -7.45 2.72 -6.36
CA THR A 87 -8.76 3.36 -6.44
C THR A 87 -9.46 3.10 -7.78
N ALA A 88 -10.79 2.95 -7.75
CA ALA A 88 -11.60 2.88 -8.95
C ALA A 88 -11.88 4.27 -9.53
N ASN A 89 -11.52 5.32 -8.82
CA ASN A 89 -11.86 6.70 -9.17
C ASN A 89 -10.66 7.63 -8.98
N ALA A 90 -10.31 8.35 -10.04
CA ALA A 90 -9.18 9.29 -10.04
C ALA A 90 -9.66 10.75 -10.08
N GLU A 91 -10.83 11.06 -9.52
CA GLU A 91 -11.32 12.43 -9.47
C GLU A 91 -10.38 13.31 -8.65
N GLU A 92 -10.19 14.54 -9.11
CA GLU A 92 -9.23 15.48 -8.55
C GLU A 92 -9.40 15.71 -7.04
N ALA A 93 -10.62 15.85 -6.56
CA ALA A 93 -10.88 16.08 -5.14
C ALA A 93 -10.44 14.88 -4.29
N GLU A 94 -10.62 13.67 -4.79
CA GLU A 94 -10.22 12.46 -4.08
C GLU A 94 -8.71 12.27 -4.10
N VAL A 95 -8.07 12.59 -5.21
CA VAL A 95 -6.61 12.56 -5.33
C VAL A 95 -5.98 13.53 -4.32
N GLU A 96 -6.49 14.76 -4.25
CA GLU A 96 -6.02 15.74 -3.27
C GLU A 96 -6.18 15.24 -1.84
N ARG A 97 -7.32 14.62 -1.53
CA ARG A 97 -7.59 14.09 -0.19
C ARG A 97 -6.60 12.99 0.17
N GLY A 98 -6.23 12.14 -0.80
CA GLY A 98 -5.22 11.11 -0.61
C GLY A 98 -3.86 11.70 -0.30
N PHE A 99 -3.41 12.68 -1.05
CA PHE A 99 -2.12 13.31 -0.84
C PHE A 99 -2.07 14.08 0.49
N GLU A 100 -3.16 14.74 0.87
CA GLU A 100 -3.26 15.39 2.18
C GLU A 100 -3.15 14.40 3.34
N ALA A 101 -3.66 13.18 3.16
CA ALA A 101 -3.57 12.14 4.16
C ALA A 101 -2.18 11.51 4.23
N GLY A 102 -1.29 11.80 3.26
CA GLY A 102 0.07 11.28 3.23
C GLY A 102 0.30 10.13 2.27
N VAL A 103 -0.56 9.95 1.27
CA VAL A 103 -0.38 8.96 0.20
C VAL A 103 0.72 9.43 -0.74
N ASP A 104 1.61 8.53 -1.16
CA ASP A 104 2.73 8.85 -2.04
C ASP A 104 2.38 8.76 -3.53
N ASP A 105 1.44 7.90 -3.89
CA ASP A 105 0.97 7.74 -5.25
C ASP A 105 -0.36 7.00 -5.23
N TYR A 106 -0.99 6.89 -6.38
CA TYR A 106 -2.22 6.12 -6.52
C TYR A 106 -2.22 5.37 -7.86
N ILE A 107 -2.98 4.28 -7.91
CA ILE A 107 -3.16 3.47 -9.11
C ILE A 107 -4.64 3.28 -9.34
N VAL A 108 -5.12 3.59 -10.55
CA VAL A 108 -6.53 3.49 -10.91
C VAL A 108 -6.84 2.08 -11.37
N LYS A 109 -7.89 1.49 -10.82
CA LYS A 109 -8.41 0.18 -11.25
C LYS A 109 -9.32 0.34 -12.47
N PRO A 110 -9.30 -0.56 -13.44
CA PRO A 110 -8.40 -1.70 -13.53
C PRO A 110 -7.00 -1.30 -13.99
N PHE A 111 -5.99 -1.94 -13.46
CA PHE A 111 -4.60 -1.64 -13.79
C PHE A 111 -3.90 -2.85 -14.40
N SER A 112 -2.88 -2.59 -15.21
CA SER A 112 -2.03 -3.66 -15.74
C SER A 112 -0.90 -3.97 -14.75
N PRO A 113 -0.34 -5.19 -14.77
CA PRO A 113 0.83 -5.50 -13.96
C PRO A 113 2.01 -4.57 -14.23
N ARG A 114 2.19 -4.12 -15.46
CA ARG A 114 3.24 -3.17 -15.83
C ARG A 114 3.10 -1.85 -15.09
N VAL A 115 1.88 -1.30 -15.03
CA VAL A 115 1.61 -0.04 -14.32
C VAL A 115 1.84 -0.23 -12.82
N LEU A 116 1.32 -1.32 -12.27
CA LEU A 116 1.50 -1.64 -10.85
C LEU A 116 2.98 -1.70 -10.48
N LEU A 117 3.76 -2.50 -11.18
CA LEU A 117 5.18 -2.68 -10.89
C LEU A 117 5.99 -1.41 -11.12
N GLY A 118 5.66 -0.66 -12.18
CA GLY A 118 6.34 0.60 -12.48
C GLY A 118 6.13 1.65 -11.41
N ARG A 119 4.90 1.78 -10.88
CA ARG A 119 4.58 2.71 -9.80
C ARG A 119 5.29 2.33 -8.51
N ILE A 120 5.29 1.04 -8.19
CA ILE A 120 5.98 0.53 -6.99
C ILE A 120 7.47 0.86 -7.07
N GLN A 121 8.12 0.57 -8.18
CA GLN A 121 9.54 0.86 -8.37
C GLN A 121 9.84 2.35 -8.23
N ALA A 122 9.01 3.20 -8.83
CA ALA A 122 9.20 4.64 -8.77
C ALA A 122 9.07 5.18 -7.34
N VAL A 123 8.06 4.70 -6.61
CA VAL A 123 7.83 5.13 -5.22
C VAL A 123 8.95 4.65 -4.30
N LEU A 124 9.39 3.41 -4.46
CA LEU A 124 10.51 2.86 -3.66
C LEU A 124 11.81 3.63 -3.93
N ALA A 125 12.09 3.96 -5.19
CA ALA A 125 13.28 4.73 -5.54
C ALA A 125 13.28 6.11 -4.89
N ARG A 126 12.13 6.80 -4.89
CA ARG A 126 12.00 8.11 -4.23
C ARG A 126 12.17 8.00 -2.72
N SER A 127 11.62 6.96 -2.13
CA SER A 127 11.72 6.73 -0.68
C SER A 127 13.18 6.49 -0.27
N GLU A 128 13.92 5.70 -1.02
CA GLU A 128 15.34 5.45 -0.77
C GLU A 128 16.18 6.71 -0.91
N ALA A 129 15.86 7.56 -1.87
CA ALA A 129 16.58 8.82 -2.10
C ALA A 129 16.42 9.80 -0.95
N ARG A 130 15.38 9.68 -0.13
CA ARG A 130 15.13 10.55 1.03
C ARG A 130 15.87 10.12 2.29
N THR A 131 16.38 8.92 2.30
CA THR A 131 17.15 8.41 3.43
C THR A 131 18.66 8.59 3.20
#